data_0b763cf00c13dad786dd4c074c37bce3
#
_entry.id   0b763cf00c13dad786dd4c074c37bce3
#
_cell.length_a   1.000
_cell.length_b   1.000
_cell.length_c   1.000
_cell.angle_alpha   90.00
_cell.angle_beta   90.00
_cell.angle_gamma   90.00
#
_symmetry.space_group_name_H-M   'P 1'
#
loop_
_entity.id
_entity.type
_entity.pdbx_description
1 polymer ?
#
loop_
_entity_poly.entity_id
_entity_poly.type
_entity_poly.pdbx_seq_one_letter_code
_entity_poly.pdbx_strand_id
1 'polypeptide(L)'
;MSRNATFTIFFLAVFLQAGAYGLTFLLPDLFATFDADERAVGQMLGITTIATITIVYYAGHLADILGRLRTLSLACVFIALALALFGGAGGNTAQLITASILLGIGWGLTYALCPVVLTRLITPDQGVRFFTMLSIFVMAGFGLSPVMASTMFKFGFNVADAFYVTAALCLISATLFWFLNNPIKTHALNKSSEPPSRLSMSNIATILKSPAWLPVTMVTLGAAVFSGLTNFQTVYAAERGLDYAAYFLTYTLTVVILRAILAAFKGGSNAYLTIAKLQYIMAGAVILFIVMGNSSTLYILVAILFAIGYGASYPILVAMAAADADKSLIPQTLQLFALTYFIGLFGFPLLAGAMLTQWGSLPVLIITATMAIIEATLALRRGRQRHHMI
;
A
#
# COMPACT_ATOMS: atom_id res chain seq x y z
N MET A 1 29.27 -10.78 -5.87
CA MET A 1 28.59 -10.04 -4.77
C MET A 1 28.17 -11.06 -3.72
N SER A 2 28.33 -10.77 -2.42
CA SER A 2 27.87 -11.68 -1.36
C SER A 2 26.34 -11.73 -1.28
N ARG A 3 25.79 -12.83 -0.71
CA ARG A 3 24.34 -12.99 -0.50
C ARG A 3 23.76 -11.85 0.36
N ASN A 4 24.47 -11.44 1.41
CA ASN A 4 24.04 -10.36 2.28
C ASN A 4 23.97 -9.02 1.53
N ALA A 5 24.97 -8.69 0.71
CA ALA A 5 24.94 -7.49 -0.13
C ALA A 5 23.78 -7.52 -1.14
N THR A 6 23.43 -8.71 -1.68
CA THR A 6 22.26 -8.88 -2.55
C THR A 6 20.96 -8.50 -1.84
N PHE A 7 20.77 -8.96 -0.60
CA PHE A 7 19.59 -8.60 0.20
C PHE A 7 19.56 -7.11 0.55
N THR A 8 20.69 -6.55 0.98
CA THR A 8 20.77 -5.12 1.33
C THR A 8 20.38 -4.24 0.14
N ILE A 9 20.95 -4.51 -1.05
CA ILE A 9 20.64 -3.75 -2.27
C ILE A 9 19.17 -3.96 -2.69
N PHE A 10 18.65 -5.18 -2.58
CA PHE A 10 17.24 -5.47 -2.88
C PHE A 10 16.29 -4.66 -1.98
N PHE A 11 16.50 -4.68 -0.67
CA PHE A 11 15.65 -3.93 0.26
C PHE A 11 15.82 -2.42 0.12
N LEU A 12 17.03 -1.94 -0.17
CA LEU A 12 17.26 -0.52 -0.48
C LEU A 12 16.48 -0.10 -1.74
N ALA A 13 16.52 -0.89 -2.81
CA ALA A 13 15.74 -0.61 -4.02
C ALA A 13 14.24 -0.59 -3.73
N VAL A 14 13.73 -1.54 -2.94
CA VAL A 14 12.34 -1.56 -2.51
C VAL A 14 11.97 -0.31 -1.71
N PHE A 15 12.82 0.11 -0.78
CA PHE A 15 12.61 1.32 0.03
C PHE A 15 12.51 2.57 -0.85
N LEU A 16 13.47 2.75 -1.76
CA LEU A 16 13.52 3.94 -2.61
C LEU A 16 12.29 4.06 -3.53
N GLN A 17 11.88 2.97 -4.18
CA GLN A 17 10.71 2.98 -5.05
C GLN A 17 9.39 3.13 -4.27
N ALA A 18 9.33 2.61 -3.05
CA ALA A 18 8.13 2.69 -2.23
C ALA A 18 7.78 4.14 -1.82
N GLY A 19 8.78 5.03 -1.77
CA GLY A 19 8.58 6.46 -1.55
C GLY A 19 7.65 7.12 -2.58
N ALA A 20 7.58 6.59 -3.79
CA ALA A 20 6.67 7.09 -4.81
C ALA A 20 5.19 7.00 -4.39
N TYR A 21 4.80 5.94 -3.69
CA TYR A 21 3.45 5.85 -3.16
C TYR A 21 3.20 6.90 -2.07
N GLY A 22 4.18 7.14 -1.18
CA GLY A 22 4.06 8.20 -0.17
C GLY A 22 3.88 9.60 -0.76
N LEU A 23 4.44 9.87 -1.95
CA LEU A 23 4.21 11.13 -2.66
C LEU A 23 2.77 11.29 -3.15
N THR A 24 2.00 10.20 -3.34
CA THR A 24 0.58 10.34 -3.71
C THR A 24 -0.24 11.03 -2.62
N PHE A 25 0.22 11.01 -1.37
CA PHE A 25 -0.41 11.74 -0.26
C PHE A 25 -0.26 13.26 -0.37
N LEU A 26 0.67 13.73 -1.21
CA LEU A 26 0.92 15.15 -1.52
C LEU A 26 0.28 15.58 -2.86
N LEU A 27 -0.47 14.69 -3.53
CA LEU A 27 -1.20 15.08 -4.74
C LEU A 27 -2.18 16.21 -4.49
N PRO A 28 -2.93 16.30 -3.37
CA PRO A 28 -3.76 17.46 -3.09
C PRO A 28 -2.96 18.78 -3.09
N ASP A 29 -1.80 18.82 -2.43
CA ASP A 29 -0.94 20.00 -2.38
C ASP A 29 -0.38 20.35 -3.77
N LEU A 30 0.00 19.34 -4.56
CA LEU A 30 0.47 19.54 -5.93
C LEU A 30 -0.65 20.09 -6.83
N PHE A 31 -1.86 19.55 -6.73
CA PHE A 31 -3.00 19.93 -7.54
C PHE A 31 -3.48 21.34 -7.19
N ALA A 32 -3.40 21.74 -5.92
CA ALA A 32 -3.67 23.10 -5.48
C ALA A 32 -2.75 24.14 -6.14
N THR A 33 -1.54 23.77 -6.59
CA THR A 33 -0.61 24.72 -7.28
C THR A 33 -1.10 25.16 -8.65
N PHE A 34 -2.07 24.47 -9.24
CA PHE A 34 -2.71 24.83 -10.53
C PHE A 34 -4.25 24.86 -10.43
N ASP A 35 -4.77 25.22 -9.25
CA ASP A 35 -6.19 25.45 -8.96
C ASP A 35 -7.10 24.23 -9.22
N ALA A 36 -6.55 23.01 -9.14
CA ALA A 36 -7.32 21.79 -9.22
C ALA A 36 -7.73 21.30 -7.82
N ASP A 37 -8.92 20.74 -7.72
CA ASP A 37 -9.54 20.28 -6.47
C ASP A 37 -9.24 18.81 -6.13
N GLU A 38 -9.70 18.36 -4.97
CA GLU A 38 -9.55 16.99 -4.48
C GLU A 38 -10.30 15.97 -5.36
N ARG A 39 -11.32 16.40 -6.10
CA ARG A 39 -12.03 15.56 -7.07
C ARG A 39 -11.09 15.17 -8.22
N ALA A 40 -10.26 16.10 -8.71
CA ALA A 40 -9.27 15.81 -9.73
C ALA A 40 -8.21 14.81 -9.22
N VAL A 41 -7.76 14.95 -7.97
CA VAL A 41 -6.87 13.96 -7.31
C VAL A 41 -7.52 12.57 -7.28
N GLY A 42 -8.76 12.49 -6.83
CA GLY A 42 -9.53 11.26 -6.78
C GLY A 42 -9.68 10.59 -8.16
N GLN A 43 -9.94 11.37 -9.21
CA GLN A 43 -10.03 10.87 -10.58
C GLN A 43 -8.70 10.28 -11.07
N MET A 44 -7.58 10.94 -10.80
CA MET A 44 -6.25 10.43 -11.17
C MET A 44 -5.90 9.14 -10.44
N LEU A 45 -6.22 9.03 -9.16
CA LEU A 45 -6.05 7.78 -8.41
C LEU A 45 -7.01 6.68 -8.89
N GLY A 46 -8.22 7.03 -9.32
CA GLY A 46 -9.15 6.11 -9.98
C GLY A 46 -8.57 5.53 -11.29
N ILE A 47 -7.96 6.36 -12.13
CA ILE A 47 -7.24 5.91 -13.36
C ILE A 47 -6.07 5.01 -12.98
N THR A 48 -5.30 5.36 -11.95
CA THR A 48 -4.23 4.54 -11.39
C THR A 48 -4.74 3.16 -10.97
N THR A 49 -5.94 3.07 -10.37
CA THR A 49 -6.57 1.78 -10.01
C THR A 49 -6.74 0.87 -11.23
N ILE A 50 -7.34 1.39 -12.30
CA ILE A 50 -7.60 0.62 -13.52
C ILE A 50 -6.30 0.11 -14.12
N ALA A 51 -5.29 0.98 -14.23
CA ALA A 51 -3.97 0.62 -14.74
C ALA A 51 -3.29 -0.44 -13.86
N THR A 52 -3.38 -0.30 -12.53
CA THR A 52 -2.78 -1.26 -11.57
C THR A 52 -3.44 -2.63 -11.67
N ILE A 53 -4.76 -2.72 -11.69
CA ILE A 53 -5.49 -3.99 -11.80
C ILE A 53 -5.14 -4.67 -13.11
N THR A 54 -5.11 -3.92 -14.21
CA THR A 54 -4.78 -4.44 -15.53
C THR A 54 -3.38 -5.02 -15.56
N ILE A 55 -2.38 -4.28 -15.09
CA ILE A 55 -0.99 -4.72 -15.18
C ILE A 55 -0.66 -5.86 -14.21
N VAL A 56 -1.27 -5.92 -13.01
CA VAL A 56 -1.08 -7.03 -12.07
C VAL A 56 -1.53 -8.35 -12.70
N TYR A 57 -2.59 -8.33 -13.51
CA TYR A 57 -3.03 -9.51 -14.26
C TYR A 57 -1.96 -10.00 -15.25
N TYR A 58 -1.23 -9.09 -15.92
CA TYR A 58 -0.20 -9.41 -16.89
C TYR A 58 1.22 -9.50 -16.32
N ALA A 59 1.43 -9.18 -15.04
CA ALA A 59 2.75 -9.07 -14.43
C ALA A 59 3.60 -10.33 -14.55
N GLY A 60 3.00 -11.52 -14.37
CA GLY A 60 3.67 -12.80 -14.55
C GLY A 60 4.16 -13.00 -15.98
N HIS A 61 3.32 -12.73 -16.97
CA HIS A 61 3.66 -12.87 -18.39
C HIS A 61 4.79 -11.92 -18.82
N LEU A 62 4.74 -10.66 -18.41
CA LEU A 62 5.84 -9.72 -18.63
C LEU A 62 7.15 -10.20 -17.99
N ALA A 63 7.07 -10.70 -16.76
CA ALA A 63 8.22 -11.19 -16.04
C ALA A 63 8.85 -12.45 -16.68
N ASP A 64 8.05 -13.28 -17.36
CA ASP A 64 8.54 -14.44 -18.11
C ASP A 64 9.26 -14.01 -19.39
N ILE A 65 8.78 -12.99 -20.10
CA ILE A 65 9.40 -12.49 -21.35
C ILE A 65 10.67 -11.69 -21.05
N LEU A 66 10.60 -10.69 -20.18
CA LEU A 66 11.69 -9.74 -19.94
C LEU A 66 12.68 -10.22 -18.86
N GLY A 67 12.22 -11.11 -17.99
CA GLY A 67 12.88 -11.47 -16.73
C GLY A 67 12.45 -10.58 -15.59
N ARG A 68 12.22 -11.18 -14.39
CA ARG A 68 11.61 -10.53 -13.23
C ARG A 68 12.29 -9.23 -12.78
N LEU A 69 13.62 -9.21 -12.74
CA LEU A 69 14.38 -8.03 -12.29
C LEU A 69 14.43 -6.92 -13.34
N ARG A 70 14.45 -7.29 -14.63
CA ARG A 70 14.32 -6.30 -15.71
C ARG A 70 12.93 -5.67 -15.69
N THR A 71 11.90 -6.47 -15.44
CA THR A 71 10.52 -5.96 -15.29
C THR A 71 10.39 -5.04 -14.08
N LEU A 72 11.03 -5.36 -12.92
CA LEU A 72 11.09 -4.47 -11.77
C LEU A 72 11.85 -3.17 -12.07
N SER A 73 12.97 -3.25 -12.78
CA SER A 73 13.71 -2.06 -13.22
C SER A 73 12.85 -1.17 -14.11
N LEU A 74 12.18 -1.75 -15.10
CA LEU A 74 11.25 -1.03 -16.00
C LEU A 74 10.07 -0.42 -15.22
N ALA A 75 9.53 -1.14 -14.25
CA ALA A 75 8.47 -0.63 -13.38
C ALA A 75 8.90 0.62 -12.61
N CYS A 76 10.14 0.63 -12.07
CA CYS A 76 10.69 1.81 -11.40
C CYS A 76 10.91 2.99 -12.36
N VAL A 77 11.27 2.73 -13.63
CA VAL A 77 11.33 3.78 -14.67
C VAL A 77 9.94 4.36 -14.94
N PHE A 78 8.90 3.53 -15.04
CA PHE A 78 7.53 4.02 -15.20
C PHE A 78 7.08 4.88 -14.02
N ILE A 79 7.41 4.47 -12.78
CA ILE A 79 7.13 5.26 -11.59
C ILE A 79 7.87 6.61 -11.64
N ALA A 80 9.15 6.60 -12.00
CA ALA A 80 9.95 7.82 -12.10
C ALA A 80 9.38 8.79 -13.15
N LEU A 81 8.99 8.29 -14.32
CA LEU A 81 8.35 9.07 -15.37
C LEU A 81 6.99 9.62 -14.89
N ALA A 82 6.20 8.80 -14.20
CA ALA A 82 4.93 9.24 -13.63
C ALA A 82 5.10 10.41 -12.68
N LEU A 83 6.04 10.32 -11.74
CA LEU A 83 6.32 11.38 -10.78
C LEU A 83 6.84 12.65 -11.47
N ALA A 84 7.74 12.51 -12.44
CA ALA A 84 8.23 13.64 -13.21
C ALA A 84 7.10 14.33 -14.02
N LEU A 85 6.19 13.54 -14.60
CA LEU A 85 5.02 14.07 -15.30
C LEU A 85 4.06 14.76 -14.33
N PHE A 86 3.81 14.22 -13.13
CA PHE A 86 3.00 14.90 -12.13
C PHE A 86 3.63 16.23 -11.72
N GLY A 87 4.93 16.25 -11.40
CA GLY A 87 5.63 17.49 -11.01
C GLY A 87 5.64 18.58 -12.07
N GLY A 88 5.65 18.19 -13.37
CA GLY A 88 5.66 19.13 -14.49
C GLY A 88 4.31 19.38 -15.16
N ALA A 89 3.20 18.88 -14.59
CA ALA A 89 1.92 18.87 -15.30
C ALA A 89 1.31 20.28 -15.47
N GLY A 90 1.48 21.18 -14.50
CA GLY A 90 0.93 22.54 -14.58
C GLY A 90 -0.56 22.59 -14.95
N GLY A 91 -1.36 21.61 -14.50
CA GLY A 91 -2.78 21.48 -14.84
C GLY A 91 -3.10 20.80 -16.18
N ASN A 92 -2.10 20.33 -16.94
CA ASN A 92 -2.36 19.60 -18.19
C ASN A 92 -2.98 18.22 -17.92
N THR A 93 -4.27 18.09 -18.19
CA THR A 93 -5.06 16.88 -17.94
C THR A 93 -4.51 15.64 -18.66
N ALA A 94 -4.07 15.75 -19.90
CA ALA A 94 -3.51 14.62 -20.65
C ALA A 94 -2.21 14.11 -20.02
N GLN A 95 -1.39 15.03 -19.52
CA GLN A 95 -0.15 14.69 -18.80
C GLN A 95 -0.46 14.04 -17.45
N LEU A 96 -1.45 14.51 -16.70
CA LEU A 96 -1.91 13.91 -15.44
C LEU A 96 -2.46 12.50 -15.64
N ILE A 97 -3.27 12.28 -16.69
CA ILE A 97 -3.79 10.94 -17.05
C ILE A 97 -2.63 10.00 -17.37
N THR A 98 -1.67 10.45 -18.19
CA THR A 98 -0.49 9.65 -18.55
C THR A 98 0.33 9.29 -17.31
N ALA A 99 0.57 10.26 -16.42
CA ALA A 99 1.24 10.05 -15.15
C ALA A 99 0.53 8.98 -14.29
N SER A 100 -0.80 9.07 -14.19
CA SER A 100 -1.63 8.13 -13.42
C SER A 100 -1.56 6.70 -13.97
N ILE A 101 -1.60 6.54 -15.30
CA ILE A 101 -1.46 5.23 -15.95
C ILE A 101 -0.06 4.65 -15.68
N LEU A 102 1.00 5.43 -15.87
CA LEU A 102 2.38 4.99 -15.64
C LEU A 102 2.62 4.63 -14.17
N LEU A 103 2.08 5.42 -13.23
CA LEU A 103 2.16 5.14 -11.80
C LEU A 103 1.49 3.79 -11.47
N GLY A 104 0.29 3.56 -12.01
CA GLY A 104 -0.45 2.32 -11.80
C GLY A 104 0.27 1.10 -12.35
N ILE A 105 0.83 1.21 -13.57
CA ILE A 105 1.63 0.14 -14.18
C ILE A 105 2.86 -0.16 -13.32
N GLY A 106 3.64 0.86 -12.99
CA GLY A 106 4.86 0.70 -12.21
C GLY A 106 4.60 0.11 -10.83
N TRP A 107 3.60 0.63 -10.13
CA TRP A 107 3.23 0.17 -8.80
C TRP A 107 2.70 -1.26 -8.81
N GLY A 108 1.80 -1.60 -9.75
CA GLY A 108 1.28 -2.96 -9.90
C GLY A 108 2.37 -4.00 -10.14
N LEU A 109 3.35 -3.69 -11.00
CA LEU A 109 4.48 -4.59 -11.26
C LEU A 109 5.39 -4.76 -10.05
N THR A 110 5.74 -3.68 -9.35
CA THR A 110 6.61 -3.76 -8.16
C THR A 110 5.95 -4.53 -7.03
N TYR A 111 4.66 -4.29 -6.79
CA TYR A 111 3.90 -5.00 -5.76
C TYR A 111 3.79 -6.50 -6.05
N ALA A 112 3.51 -6.87 -7.31
CA ALA A 112 3.37 -8.27 -7.70
C ALA A 112 4.72 -9.01 -7.69
N LEU A 113 5.80 -8.37 -8.15
CA LEU A 113 7.06 -9.07 -8.43
C LEU A 113 8.08 -9.03 -7.30
N CYS A 114 8.10 -8.02 -6.43
CA CYS A 114 9.05 -7.97 -5.30
C CYS A 114 8.95 -9.20 -4.38
N PRO A 115 7.76 -9.64 -3.94
CA PRO A 115 7.62 -10.87 -3.16
C PRO A 115 8.12 -12.10 -3.93
N VAL A 116 7.79 -12.19 -5.23
CA VAL A 116 8.18 -13.34 -6.09
C VAL A 116 9.70 -13.41 -6.29
N VAL A 117 10.40 -12.28 -6.39
CA VAL A 117 11.87 -12.27 -6.44
C VAL A 117 12.45 -12.71 -5.12
N LEU A 118 11.87 -12.26 -4.01
CA LEU A 118 12.33 -12.60 -2.66
C LEU A 118 12.25 -14.11 -2.39
N THR A 119 11.16 -14.79 -2.80
CA THR A 119 11.00 -16.26 -2.61
C THR A 119 12.09 -17.07 -3.28
N ARG A 120 12.78 -16.54 -4.30
CA ARG A 120 13.92 -17.25 -4.92
C ARG A 120 15.21 -17.22 -4.11
N LEU A 121 15.35 -16.24 -3.21
CA LEU A 121 16.55 -16.00 -2.42
C LEU A 121 16.49 -16.64 -1.04
N ILE A 122 15.32 -17.07 -0.60
CA ILE A 122 15.05 -17.54 0.76
C ILE A 122 14.57 -18.99 0.76
N THR A 123 14.79 -19.69 1.87
CA THR A 123 14.17 -20.98 2.16
C THR A 123 12.78 -20.76 2.78
N PRO A 124 11.85 -21.73 2.71
CA PRO A 124 10.51 -21.59 3.26
C PRO A 124 10.47 -21.20 4.74
N ASP A 125 11.41 -21.70 5.55
CA ASP A 125 11.55 -21.37 6.98
C ASP A 125 11.96 -19.91 7.23
N GLN A 126 12.63 -19.27 6.28
CA GLN A 126 13.03 -17.86 6.34
C GLN A 126 11.90 -16.90 5.89
N GLY A 127 10.81 -17.41 5.33
CA GLY A 127 9.74 -16.63 4.71
C GLY A 127 9.21 -15.52 5.61
N VAL A 128 8.78 -15.86 6.84
CA VAL A 128 8.21 -14.88 7.77
C VAL A 128 9.17 -13.71 8.01
N ARG A 129 10.44 -13.99 8.28
CA ARG A 129 11.44 -12.95 8.54
C ARG A 129 11.62 -12.00 7.35
N PHE A 130 11.84 -12.55 6.16
CA PHE A 130 12.17 -11.74 4.98
C PHE A 130 10.97 -11.02 4.39
N PHE A 131 9.75 -11.59 4.45
CA PHE A 131 8.53 -10.87 4.07
C PHE A 131 8.19 -9.76 5.06
N THR A 132 8.47 -9.94 6.34
CA THR A 132 8.36 -8.85 7.32
C THR A 132 9.36 -7.74 7.01
N MET A 133 10.61 -8.06 6.69
CA MET A 133 11.60 -7.07 6.25
C MET A 133 11.13 -6.33 4.99
N LEU A 134 10.64 -7.04 3.97
CA LEU A 134 10.08 -6.42 2.77
C LEU A 134 8.98 -5.41 3.13
N SER A 135 8.08 -5.81 4.00
CA SER A 135 6.98 -4.98 4.48
C SER A 135 7.46 -3.74 5.26
N ILE A 136 8.52 -3.87 6.07
CA ILE A 136 9.13 -2.76 6.81
C ILE A 136 9.71 -1.73 5.83
N PHE A 137 10.51 -2.16 4.84
CA PHE A 137 11.11 -1.26 3.87
C PHE A 137 10.08 -0.56 2.98
N VAL A 138 9.01 -1.26 2.60
CA VAL A 138 7.88 -0.66 1.88
C VAL A 138 7.21 0.42 2.72
N MET A 139 6.86 0.13 3.98
CA MET A 139 6.19 1.10 4.86
C MET A 139 7.09 2.28 5.24
N ALA A 140 8.39 2.04 5.43
CA ALA A 140 9.35 3.11 5.66
C ALA A 140 9.43 4.06 4.47
N GLY A 141 9.48 3.55 3.24
CA GLY A 141 9.43 4.37 2.02
C GLY A 141 8.14 5.20 1.95
N PHE A 142 6.99 4.58 2.19
CA PHE A 142 5.69 5.27 2.18
C PHE A 142 5.64 6.48 3.12
N GLY A 143 6.00 6.27 4.37
CA GLY A 143 5.80 7.29 5.37
C GLY A 143 6.92 8.31 5.45
N LEU A 144 8.16 7.96 5.07
CA LEU A 144 9.28 8.91 5.08
C LEU A 144 9.25 9.87 3.88
N SER A 145 8.60 9.52 2.79
CA SER A 145 8.51 10.36 1.61
C SER A 145 7.76 11.69 1.86
N PRO A 146 6.58 11.74 2.49
CA PRO A 146 5.93 12.99 2.86
C PRO A 146 6.76 13.81 3.88
N VAL A 147 7.46 13.14 4.79
CA VAL A 147 8.35 13.81 5.76
C VAL A 147 9.55 14.45 5.06
N MET A 148 10.13 13.76 4.08
CA MET A 148 11.18 14.32 3.22
C MET A 148 10.68 15.57 2.49
N ALA A 149 9.51 15.50 1.86
CA ALA A 149 8.91 16.64 1.16
C ALA A 149 8.66 17.82 2.10
N SER A 150 8.05 17.60 3.28
CA SER A 150 7.85 18.64 4.28
C SER A 150 9.18 19.27 4.72
N THR A 151 10.24 18.48 4.84
CA THR A 151 11.57 19.00 5.14
C THR A 151 12.11 19.86 4.01
N MET A 152 11.95 19.43 2.76
CA MET A 152 12.36 20.20 1.58
C MET A 152 11.65 21.57 1.53
N PHE A 153 10.35 21.61 1.88
CA PHE A 153 9.59 22.89 1.91
C PHE A 153 10.17 23.88 2.91
N LYS A 154 10.69 23.42 4.06
CA LYS A 154 11.38 24.28 5.05
C LYS A 154 12.66 24.90 4.51
N PHE A 155 13.27 24.27 3.49
CA PHE A 155 14.45 24.80 2.78
C PHE A 155 14.10 25.62 1.52
N GLY A 156 12.83 25.92 1.29
CA GLY A 156 12.37 26.76 0.18
C GLY A 156 12.09 26.01 -1.13
N PHE A 157 12.14 24.68 -1.13
CA PHE A 157 11.69 23.87 -2.28
C PHE A 157 10.18 23.85 -2.37
N ASN A 158 9.65 23.68 -3.58
CA ASN A 158 8.23 23.54 -3.82
C ASN A 158 7.79 22.04 -3.86
N VAL A 159 6.48 21.81 -3.94
CA VAL A 159 5.94 20.45 -3.95
C VAL A 159 6.40 19.65 -5.19
N ALA A 160 6.51 20.27 -6.36
CA ALA A 160 6.96 19.64 -7.59
C ALA A 160 8.42 19.13 -7.46
N ASP A 161 9.29 19.86 -6.74
CA ASP A 161 10.66 19.44 -6.48
C ASP A 161 10.72 18.12 -5.72
N ALA A 162 9.81 17.89 -4.76
CA ALA A 162 9.72 16.61 -4.04
C ALA A 162 9.34 15.45 -4.99
N PHE A 163 8.48 15.70 -5.99
CA PHE A 163 8.17 14.72 -7.03
C PHE A 163 9.39 14.42 -7.90
N TYR A 164 10.17 15.42 -8.31
CA TYR A 164 11.40 15.22 -9.10
C TYR A 164 12.48 14.48 -8.30
N VAL A 165 12.68 14.82 -7.04
CA VAL A 165 13.64 14.11 -6.16
C VAL A 165 13.24 12.65 -6.01
N THR A 166 11.97 12.38 -5.76
CA THR A 166 11.50 11.00 -5.62
C THR A 166 11.56 10.25 -6.95
N ALA A 167 11.32 10.91 -8.08
CA ALA A 167 11.54 10.34 -9.41
C ALA A 167 13.00 9.90 -9.60
N ALA A 168 13.96 10.74 -9.19
CA ALA A 168 15.39 10.39 -9.22
C ALA A 168 15.71 9.18 -8.31
N LEU A 169 15.12 9.11 -7.11
CA LEU A 169 15.27 7.94 -6.22
C LEU A 169 14.70 6.66 -6.85
N CYS A 170 13.60 6.76 -7.60
CA CYS A 170 13.04 5.62 -8.35
C CYS A 170 13.96 5.20 -9.52
N LEU A 171 14.64 6.12 -10.19
CA LEU A 171 15.66 5.78 -11.20
C LEU A 171 16.87 5.07 -10.57
N ILE A 172 17.30 5.50 -9.38
CA ILE A 172 18.32 4.77 -8.62
C ILE A 172 17.83 3.36 -8.30
N SER A 173 16.59 3.22 -7.83
CA SER A 173 15.99 1.90 -7.62
C SER A 173 15.97 1.05 -8.88
N ALA A 174 15.63 1.62 -10.04
CA ALA A 174 15.65 0.93 -11.33
C ALA A 174 17.04 0.38 -11.66
N THR A 175 18.08 1.19 -11.45
CA THR A 175 19.48 0.75 -11.67
C THR A 175 19.89 -0.35 -10.69
N LEU A 176 19.51 -0.25 -9.42
CA LEU A 176 19.78 -1.29 -8.42
C LEU A 176 19.13 -2.62 -8.79
N PHE A 177 17.84 -2.63 -9.20
CA PHE A 177 17.19 -3.86 -9.68
C PHE A 177 17.85 -4.42 -10.95
N TRP A 178 18.28 -3.57 -11.87
CA TRP A 178 19.00 -4.00 -13.07
C TRP A 178 20.30 -4.71 -12.71
N PHE A 179 21.12 -4.14 -11.83
CA PHE A 179 22.38 -4.74 -11.38
C PHE A 179 22.19 -6.03 -10.58
N LEU A 180 21.06 -6.20 -9.90
CA LEU A 180 20.74 -7.42 -9.16
C LEU A 180 20.43 -8.63 -10.05
N ASN A 181 20.24 -8.46 -11.37
CA ASN A 181 19.83 -9.55 -12.25
C ASN A 181 20.79 -10.75 -12.23
N ASN A 182 22.10 -10.51 -12.30
CA ASN A 182 23.09 -11.58 -12.27
C ASN A 182 23.30 -12.15 -10.84
N PRO A 183 23.50 -11.33 -9.80
CA PRO A 183 23.63 -11.82 -8.43
C PRO A 183 22.45 -12.68 -7.97
N ILE A 184 21.21 -12.31 -8.29
CA ILE A 184 20.03 -13.08 -7.89
C ILE A 184 19.98 -14.42 -8.63
N LYS A 185 20.33 -14.49 -9.91
CA LYS A 185 20.46 -15.75 -10.65
C LYS A 185 21.49 -16.69 -10.01
N THR A 186 22.61 -16.14 -9.53
CA THR A 186 23.69 -16.92 -8.89
C THR A 186 23.27 -17.45 -7.51
N HIS A 187 22.52 -16.67 -6.74
CA HIS A 187 22.10 -17.03 -5.38
C HIS A 187 20.70 -17.67 -5.28
N ALA A 188 20.02 -17.88 -6.41
CA ALA A 188 18.69 -18.47 -6.44
C ALA A 188 18.71 -19.90 -5.92
N LEU A 189 17.95 -20.17 -4.85
CA LEU A 189 17.80 -21.48 -4.23
C LEU A 189 16.78 -22.34 -4.99
N ASN A 190 15.72 -21.73 -5.50
CA ASN A 190 14.66 -22.39 -6.25
C ASN A 190 14.74 -21.99 -7.73
N LYS A 191 15.06 -22.97 -8.59
CA LYS A 191 15.11 -22.79 -10.06
C LYS A 191 13.75 -23.00 -10.75
N SER A 192 12.82 -23.71 -10.12
CA SER A 192 11.50 -23.98 -10.66
C SER A 192 10.59 -22.77 -10.45
N SER A 193 10.22 -22.13 -11.55
CA SER A 193 9.05 -21.25 -11.57
C SER A 193 7.84 -22.15 -11.78
N GLU A 194 7.02 -22.36 -10.76
CA GLU A 194 5.64 -22.71 -11.05
C GLU A 194 5.06 -21.56 -11.91
N PRO A 195 4.38 -21.88 -13.01
CA PRO A 195 3.72 -20.83 -13.80
C PRO A 195 2.77 -20.07 -12.87
N PRO A 196 2.70 -18.72 -12.96
CA PRO A 196 1.77 -17.97 -12.17
C PRO A 196 0.36 -18.51 -12.45
N SER A 197 -0.28 -19.01 -11.41
CA SER A 197 -1.64 -19.52 -11.51
C SER A 197 -2.55 -18.38 -11.95
N ARG A 198 -3.14 -18.48 -13.15
CA ARG A 198 -3.97 -17.43 -13.70
C ARG A 198 -5.28 -17.34 -12.93
N LEU A 199 -5.63 -16.14 -12.50
CA LEU A 199 -6.93 -15.86 -11.92
C LEU A 199 -7.98 -15.86 -13.05
N SER A 200 -8.91 -16.81 -13.02
CA SER A 200 -10.04 -16.88 -13.95
C SER A 200 -11.33 -16.40 -13.29
N MET A 201 -12.32 -15.99 -14.08
CA MET A 201 -13.66 -15.61 -13.54
C MET A 201 -14.32 -16.76 -12.77
N SER A 202 -14.10 -18.01 -13.21
CA SER A 202 -14.58 -19.20 -12.47
C SER A 202 -13.93 -19.32 -11.10
N ASN A 203 -12.60 -19.10 -11.02
CA ASN A 203 -11.87 -19.15 -9.76
C ASN A 203 -12.33 -18.01 -8.81
N ILE A 204 -12.54 -16.80 -9.33
CA ILE A 204 -13.10 -15.69 -8.57
C ILE A 204 -14.45 -16.07 -7.97
N ALA A 205 -15.38 -16.60 -8.77
CA ALA A 205 -16.70 -17.01 -8.30
C ALA A 205 -16.59 -18.11 -7.22
N THR A 206 -15.67 -19.05 -7.36
CA THR A 206 -15.45 -20.13 -6.37
C THR A 206 -14.88 -19.54 -5.07
N ILE A 207 -13.88 -18.66 -5.15
CA ILE A 207 -13.28 -18.01 -3.98
C ILE A 207 -14.32 -17.18 -3.22
N LEU A 208 -15.13 -16.41 -3.94
CA LEU A 208 -16.18 -15.58 -3.31
C LEU A 208 -17.32 -16.40 -2.69
N LYS A 209 -17.50 -17.67 -3.08
CA LYS A 209 -18.43 -18.61 -2.42
C LYS A 209 -17.79 -19.40 -1.28
N SER A 210 -16.46 -19.40 -1.17
CA SER A 210 -15.71 -20.08 -0.11
C SER A 210 -15.56 -19.18 1.14
N PRO A 211 -15.11 -19.69 2.29
CA PRO A 211 -14.83 -18.85 3.46
C PRO A 211 -13.83 -17.70 3.22
N ALA A 212 -13.00 -17.79 2.18
CA ALA A 212 -12.01 -16.78 1.81
C ALA A 212 -12.62 -15.45 1.30
N TRP A 213 -13.94 -15.41 0.96
CA TRP A 213 -14.61 -14.16 0.59
C TRP A 213 -14.46 -13.08 1.67
N LEU A 214 -14.44 -13.51 2.94
CA LEU A 214 -14.43 -12.58 4.07
C LEU A 214 -13.11 -11.81 4.17
N PRO A 215 -11.92 -12.43 4.25
CA PRO A 215 -10.67 -11.67 4.27
C PRO A 215 -10.43 -10.87 2.99
N VAL A 216 -10.93 -11.31 1.82
CA VAL A 216 -10.90 -10.56 0.56
C VAL A 216 -11.75 -9.28 0.65
N THR A 217 -12.95 -9.34 1.23
CA THR A 217 -13.80 -8.15 1.44
C THR A 217 -13.19 -7.23 2.51
N MET A 218 -12.67 -7.79 3.58
CA MET A 218 -12.06 -7.02 4.67
C MET A 218 -10.84 -6.24 4.19
N VAL A 219 -9.97 -6.82 3.36
CA VAL A 219 -8.81 -6.08 2.86
C VAL A 219 -9.21 -4.90 1.96
N THR A 220 -10.30 -5.04 1.22
CA THR A 220 -10.84 -3.93 0.41
C THR A 220 -11.32 -2.79 1.29
N LEU A 221 -12.09 -3.11 2.34
CA LEU A 221 -12.57 -2.11 3.31
C LEU A 221 -11.40 -1.45 4.06
N GLY A 222 -10.46 -2.24 4.59
CA GLY A 222 -9.29 -1.72 5.30
C GLY A 222 -8.39 -0.85 4.43
N ALA A 223 -8.20 -1.22 3.15
CA ALA A 223 -7.47 -0.42 2.19
C ALA A 223 -8.19 0.90 1.86
N ALA A 224 -9.54 0.87 1.77
CA ALA A 224 -10.33 2.08 1.59
C ALA A 224 -10.27 3.00 2.82
N VAL A 225 -10.33 2.43 4.03
CA VAL A 225 -10.14 3.19 5.29
C VAL A 225 -8.74 3.82 5.34
N PHE A 226 -7.70 3.06 5.03
CA PHE A 226 -6.33 3.57 4.96
C PHE A 226 -6.22 4.73 3.97
N SER A 227 -6.71 4.51 2.76
CA SER A 227 -6.67 5.49 1.67
C SER A 227 -7.47 6.75 1.99
N GLY A 228 -8.68 6.61 2.55
CA GLY A 228 -9.55 7.72 2.92
C GLY A 228 -8.93 8.63 3.98
N LEU A 229 -8.13 8.07 4.89
CA LEU A 229 -7.45 8.87 5.90
C LEU A 229 -6.10 9.44 5.39
N THR A 230 -5.34 8.70 4.57
CA THR A 230 -3.96 9.07 4.24
C THR A 230 -3.82 9.88 2.96
N ASN A 231 -4.61 9.62 1.89
CA ASN A 231 -4.46 10.34 0.62
C ASN A 231 -4.91 11.81 0.69
N PHE A 232 -5.73 12.16 1.67
CA PHE A 232 -6.18 13.54 1.88
C PHE A 232 -5.70 14.10 3.24
N GLN A 233 -4.65 13.50 3.80
CA GLN A 233 -4.14 13.90 5.11
C GLN A 233 -3.58 15.32 5.11
N THR A 234 -3.03 15.81 4.00
CA THR A 234 -2.57 17.19 3.84
C THR A 234 -3.74 18.16 3.94
N VAL A 235 -4.87 17.85 3.30
CA VAL A 235 -6.12 18.64 3.37
C VAL A 235 -6.65 18.67 4.80
N TYR A 236 -6.79 17.50 5.43
CA TYR A 236 -7.30 17.41 6.80
C TYR A 236 -6.41 18.12 7.83
N ALA A 237 -5.10 18.05 7.64
CA ALA A 237 -4.13 18.74 8.51
C ALA A 237 -4.20 20.25 8.31
N ALA A 238 -4.28 20.72 7.06
CA ALA A 238 -4.40 22.15 6.72
C ALA A 238 -5.68 22.77 7.31
N GLU A 239 -6.85 22.09 7.19
CA GLU A 239 -8.12 22.52 7.79
C GLU A 239 -8.03 22.73 9.31
N ARG A 240 -7.10 22.03 9.99
CA ARG A 240 -6.93 22.05 11.45
C ARG A 240 -5.68 22.78 11.92
N GLY A 241 -4.88 23.33 11.00
CA GLY A 241 -3.59 23.97 11.33
C GLY A 241 -2.56 22.99 11.92
N LEU A 242 -2.57 21.72 11.48
CA LEU A 242 -1.70 20.64 11.97
C LEU A 242 -0.60 20.30 10.96
N ASP A 243 0.50 19.70 11.42
CA ASP A 243 1.61 19.25 10.59
C ASP A 243 1.39 17.79 10.13
N TYR A 244 1.05 17.58 8.87
CA TYR A 244 0.88 16.25 8.30
C TYR A 244 2.16 15.39 8.37
N ALA A 245 3.35 16.01 8.34
CA ALA A 245 4.60 15.27 8.44
C ALA A 245 4.75 14.57 9.79
N ALA A 246 4.28 15.21 10.88
CA ALA A 246 4.25 14.60 12.20
C ALA A 246 3.36 13.35 12.22
N TYR A 247 2.21 13.37 11.54
CA TYR A 247 1.34 12.20 11.38
C TYR A 247 2.07 11.06 10.66
N PHE A 248 2.62 11.31 9.47
CA PHE A 248 3.26 10.28 8.66
C PHE A 248 4.50 9.71 9.33
N LEU A 249 5.31 10.54 9.99
CA LEU A 249 6.48 10.08 10.75
C LEU A 249 6.05 9.15 11.89
N THR A 250 5.08 9.59 12.70
CA THR A 250 4.56 8.81 13.85
C THR A 250 3.93 7.51 13.39
N TYR A 251 3.08 7.55 12.36
CA TYR A 251 2.47 6.38 11.76
C TYR A 251 3.54 5.37 11.29
N THR A 252 4.53 5.84 10.54
CA THR A 252 5.59 5.00 9.99
C THR A 252 6.43 4.34 11.06
N LEU A 253 6.90 5.10 12.04
CA LEU A 253 7.69 4.56 13.16
C LEU A 253 6.90 3.51 13.93
N THR A 254 5.63 3.79 14.21
CA THR A 254 4.75 2.84 14.91
C THR A 254 4.56 1.55 14.11
N VAL A 255 4.28 1.62 12.80
CA VAL A 255 4.11 0.44 11.95
C VAL A 255 5.40 -0.37 11.85
N VAL A 256 6.55 0.28 11.66
CA VAL A 256 7.86 -0.38 11.56
C VAL A 256 8.19 -1.14 12.85
N ILE A 257 8.03 -0.49 14.01
CA ILE A 257 8.27 -1.11 15.33
C ILE A 257 7.31 -2.28 15.53
N LEU A 258 6.02 -2.07 15.27
CA LEU A 258 4.99 -3.09 15.44
C LEU A 258 5.25 -4.32 14.57
N ARG A 259 5.64 -4.15 13.31
CA ARG A 259 5.97 -5.25 12.41
C ARG A 259 7.22 -6.01 12.85
N ALA A 260 8.24 -5.32 13.37
CA ALA A 260 9.40 -5.97 13.95
C ALA A 260 9.04 -6.84 15.16
N ILE A 261 8.11 -6.38 16.02
CA ILE A 261 7.59 -7.14 17.16
C ILE A 261 6.74 -8.33 16.66
N LEU A 262 5.85 -8.11 15.70
CA LEU A 262 4.97 -9.17 15.16
C LEU A 262 5.76 -10.27 14.44
N ALA A 263 6.93 -9.99 13.87
CA ALA A 263 7.80 -10.99 13.27
C ALA A 263 8.28 -12.06 14.28
N ALA A 264 8.34 -11.72 15.57
CA ALA A 264 8.69 -12.62 16.65
C ALA A 264 7.46 -13.30 17.29
N PHE A 265 6.24 -12.88 16.93
CA PHE A 265 5.01 -13.36 17.56
C PHE A 265 4.44 -14.59 16.84
N LYS A 266 4.24 -15.68 17.59
CA LYS A 266 3.75 -16.97 17.04
C LYS A 266 2.23 -17.08 16.84
N GLY A 267 1.50 -15.95 16.90
CA GLY A 267 0.04 -15.91 16.73
C GLY A 267 -0.75 -16.24 17.99
N GLY A 268 -1.97 -15.69 18.10
CA GLY A 268 -2.95 -16.02 19.15
C GLY A 268 -3.86 -17.17 18.72
N SER A 269 -4.59 -17.76 19.66
CA SER A 269 -5.51 -18.90 19.43
C SER A 269 -6.67 -18.60 18.45
N ASN A 270 -7.04 -17.33 18.27
CA ASN A 270 -8.11 -16.91 17.35
C ASN A 270 -7.73 -15.62 16.59
N ALA A 271 -7.24 -15.82 15.37
CA ALA A 271 -6.78 -14.73 14.50
C ALA A 271 -7.90 -13.71 14.20
N TYR A 272 -9.13 -14.14 13.96
CA TYR A 272 -10.25 -13.25 13.66
C TYR A 272 -10.66 -12.37 14.85
N LEU A 273 -10.59 -12.86 16.08
CA LEU A 273 -10.80 -12.02 17.27
C LEU A 273 -9.68 -11.00 17.45
N THR A 274 -8.45 -11.37 17.12
CA THR A 274 -7.31 -10.44 17.13
C THR A 274 -7.50 -9.35 16.08
N ILE A 275 -7.88 -9.71 14.84
CA ILE A 275 -8.21 -8.75 13.78
C ILE A 275 -9.33 -7.82 14.23
N ALA A 276 -10.42 -8.36 14.82
CA ALA A 276 -11.53 -7.54 15.28
C ALA A 276 -11.11 -6.46 16.29
N LYS A 277 -10.27 -6.82 17.27
CA LYS A 277 -9.72 -5.86 18.24
C LYS A 277 -8.90 -4.76 17.56
N LEU A 278 -8.02 -5.14 16.64
CA LEU A 278 -7.20 -4.20 15.89
C LEU A 278 -8.04 -3.27 15.02
N GLN A 279 -9.06 -3.80 14.35
CA GLN A 279 -9.95 -3.00 13.51
C GLN A 279 -10.85 -2.06 14.32
N TYR A 280 -11.27 -2.44 15.55
CA TYR A 280 -11.95 -1.51 16.45
C TYR A 280 -11.01 -0.40 16.96
N ILE A 281 -9.71 -0.69 17.16
CA ILE A 281 -8.72 0.35 17.47
C ILE A 281 -8.59 1.30 16.27
N MET A 282 -8.53 0.78 15.04
CA MET A 282 -8.50 1.58 13.82
C MET A 282 -9.75 2.46 13.70
N ALA A 283 -10.94 1.90 13.91
CA ALA A 283 -12.20 2.65 13.89
C ALA A 283 -12.22 3.76 14.96
N GLY A 284 -11.76 3.44 16.17
CA GLY A 284 -11.61 4.42 17.27
C GLY A 284 -10.64 5.54 16.92
N ALA A 285 -9.54 5.23 16.21
CA ALA A 285 -8.61 6.24 15.72
C ALA A 285 -9.27 7.22 14.74
N VAL A 286 -10.07 6.72 13.78
CA VAL A 286 -10.80 7.58 12.82
C VAL A 286 -11.87 8.42 13.54
N ILE A 287 -12.61 7.83 14.49
CA ILE A 287 -13.58 8.58 15.30
C ILE A 287 -12.89 9.67 16.13
N LEU A 288 -11.76 9.32 16.77
CA LEU A 288 -10.97 10.31 17.50
C LEU A 288 -10.49 11.44 16.58
N PHE A 289 -10.09 11.13 15.35
CA PHE A 289 -9.69 12.13 14.37
C PHE A 289 -10.83 13.11 14.03
N ILE A 290 -12.08 12.64 13.97
CA ILE A 290 -13.26 13.49 13.74
C ILE A 290 -13.44 14.50 14.88
N VAL A 291 -13.28 14.06 16.13
CA VAL A 291 -13.66 14.85 17.33
C VAL A 291 -12.49 15.57 17.99
N MET A 292 -11.24 15.33 17.60
CA MET A 292 -10.05 15.85 18.29
C MET A 292 -9.84 17.36 18.13
N GLY A 293 -10.54 18.02 17.19
CA GLY A 293 -10.30 19.43 16.85
C GLY A 293 -8.90 19.64 16.26
N ASN A 294 -8.19 20.65 16.76
CA ASN A 294 -6.84 21.04 16.33
C ASN A 294 -5.73 20.65 17.34
N SER A 295 -5.98 19.66 18.19
CA SER A 295 -5.00 19.18 19.17
C SER A 295 -3.88 18.36 18.53
N SER A 296 -2.66 18.87 18.51
CA SER A 296 -1.48 18.16 18.01
C SER A 296 -1.19 16.87 18.78
N THR A 297 -1.44 16.85 20.10
CA THR A 297 -1.24 15.64 20.92
C THR A 297 -2.22 14.52 20.53
N LEU A 298 -3.50 14.84 20.34
CA LEU A 298 -4.50 13.86 19.90
C LEU A 298 -4.23 13.41 18.45
N TYR A 299 -3.70 14.29 17.63
CA TYR A 299 -3.30 13.96 16.24
C TYR A 299 -2.20 12.89 16.20
N ILE A 300 -1.18 13.03 17.05
CA ILE A 300 -0.14 12.01 17.24
C ILE A 300 -0.74 10.70 17.76
N LEU A 301 -1.65 10.77 18.75
CA LEU A 301 -2.34 9.58 19.27
C LEU A 301 -3.17 8.87 18.18
N VAL A 302 -3.87 9.62 17.33
CA VAL A 302 -4.59 9.07 16.16
C VAL A 302 -3.62 8.32 15.26
N ALA A 303 -2.47 8.89 14.91
CA ALA A 303 -1.46 8.23 14.07
C ALA A 303 -0.98 6.90 14.69
N ILE A 304 -0.72 6.87 16.00
CA ILE A 304 -0.31 5.66 16.74
C ILE A 304 -1.43 4.60 16.70
N LEU A 305 -2.65 4.97 17.08
CA LEU A 305 -3.78 4.03 17.13
C LEU A 305 -4.12 3.49 15.74
N PHE A 306 -4.09 4.35 14.73
CA PHE A 306 -4.33 3.94 13.35
C PHE A 306 -3.25 3.00 12.84
N ALA A 307 -1.98 3.27 13.14
CA ALA A 307 -0.85 2.40 12.84
C ALA A 307 -0.97 1.02 13.51
N ILE A 308 -1.38 0.97 14.77
CA ILE A 308 -1.62 -0.29 15.49
C ILE A 308 -2.76 -1.06 14.82
N GLY A 309 -3.89 -0.42 14.59
CA GLY A 309 -5.07 -1.05 14.03
C GLY A 309 -4.84 -1.60 12.63
N TYR A 310 -4.46 -0.74 11.70
CA TYR A 310 -4.23 -1.10 10.30
C TYR A 310 -2.94 -1.88 10.08
N GLY A 311 -1.82 -1.40 10.65
CA GLY A 311 -0.49 -1.95 10.42
C GLY A 311 -0.32 -3.39 10.90
N ALA A 312 -0.99 -3.78 12.00
CA ALA A 312 -0.95 -5.14 12.53
C ALA A 312 -1.99 -6.06 11.89
N SER A 313 -3.17 -5.56 11.50
CA SER A 313 -4.25 -6.40 10.96
C SER A 313 -3.94 -6.92 9.55
N TYR A 314 -3.31 -6.14 8.70
CA TYR A 314 -3.06 -6.50 7.31
C TYR A 314 -2.27 -7.82 7.13
N PRO A 315 -1.12 -8.06 7.80
CA PRO A 315 -0.42 -9.33 7.68
C PRO A 315 -1.23 -10.53 8.17
N ILE A 316 -2.07 -10.35 9.20
CA ILE A 316 -2.95 -11.39 9.71
C ILE A 316 -4.07 -11.70 8.71
N LEU A 317 -4.63 -10.68 8.06
CA LEU A 317 -5.63 -10.85 7.00
C LEU A 317 -5.09 -11.63 5.81
N VAL A 318 -3.85 -11.37 5.36
CA VAL A 318 -3.18 -12.15 4.30
C VAL A 318 -3.11 -13.62 4.68
N ALA A 319 -2.69 -13.91 5.92
CA ALA A 319 -2.61 -15.29 6.43
C ALA A 319 -3.99 -15.95 6.48
N MET A 320 -5.05 -15.21 6.86
CA MET A 320 -6.42 -15.74 6.89
C MET A 320 -6.98 -15.98 5.49
N ALA A 321 -6.64 -15.12 4.51
CA ALA A 321 -7.03 -15.36 3.13
C ALA A 321 -6.45 -16.67 2.58
N ALA A 322 -5.19 -16.98 2.91
CA ALA A 322 -4.57 -18.25 2.56
C ALA A 322 -5.16 -19.45 3.34
N ALA A 323 -5.45 -19.27 4.64
CA ALA A 323 -5.97 -20.34 5.51
C ALA A 323 -7.43 -20.70 5.22
N ASP A 324 -8.24 -19.74 4.76
CA ASP A 324 -9.66 -19.93 4.44
C ASP A 324 -9.89 -20.33 2.97
N ALA A 325 -8.85 -20.33 2.16
CA ALA A 325 -8.90 -20.75 0.76
C ALA A 325 -8.84 -22.28 0.62
N ASP A 326 -9.47 -22.80 -0.42
CA ASP A 326 -9.21 -24.17 -0.87
C ASP A 326 -7.72 -24.34 -1.23
N LYS A 327 -7.10 -25.45 -0.83
CA LYS A 327 -5.67 -25.69 -1.03
C LYS A 327 -5.20 -25.49 -2.47
N SER A 328 -6.03 -25.88 -3.45
CA SER A 328 -5.76 -25.73 -4.89
C SER A 328 -5.87 -24.28 -5.38
N LEU A 329 -6.54 -23.38 -4.63
CA LEU A 329 -6.84 -22.00 -5.01
C LEU A 329 -6.10 -20.96 -4.15
N ILE A 330 -5.18 -21.38 -3.26
CA ILE A 330 -4.44 -20.44 -2.41
C ILE A 330 -3.74 -19.34 -3.23
N PRO A 331 -2.97 -19.64 -4.32
CA PRO A 331 -2.31 -18.61 -5.10
C PRO A 331 -3.30 -17.63 -5.75
N GLN A 332 -4.43 -18.13 -6.28
CA GLN A 332 -5.47 -17.31 -6.90
C GLN A 332 -6.19 -16.45 -5.86
N THR A 333 -6.42 -16.99 -4.66
CA THR A 333 -7.03 -16.24 -3.55
C THR A 333 -6.13 -15.08 -3.11
N LEU A 334 -4.84 -15.30 -2.99
CA LEU A 334 -3.88 -14.24 -2.66
C LEU A 334 -3.76 -13.20 -3.79
N GLN A 335 -3.87 -13.62 -5.05
CA GLN A 335 -3.92 -12.71 -6.18
C GLN A 335 -5.20 -11.87 -6.16
N LEU A 336 -6.36 -12.47 -5.89
CA LEU A 336 -7.63 -11.75 -5.75
C LEU A 336 -7.57 -10.77 -4.56
N PHE A 337 -7.02 -11.21 -3.43
CA PHE A 337 -6.79 -10.36 -2.26
C PHE A 337 -5.96 -9.11 -2.60
N ALA A 338 -4.88 -9.29 -3.37
CA ALA A 338 -4.05 -8.17 -3.83
C ALA A 338 -4.82 -7.23 -4.77
N LEU A 339 -5.61 -7.75 -5.70
CA LEU A 339 -6.42 -6.94 -6.61
C LEU A 339 -7.49 -6.12 -5.86
N THR A 340 -8.19 -6.76 -4.93
CA THR A 340 -9.23 -6.08 -4.14
C THR A 340 -8.63 -5.06 -3.16
N TYR A 341 -7.43 -5.31 -2.65
CA TYR A 341 -6.65 -4.31 -1.91
C TYR A 341 -6.45 -3.02 -2.74
N PHE A 342 -6.05 -3.13 -4.01
CA PHE A 342 -5.87 -1.96 -4.87
C PHE A 342 -7.18 -1.25 -5.21
N ILE A 343 -8.29 -1.98 -5.31
CA ILE A 343 -9.62 -1.37 -5.48
C ILE A 343 -9.93 -0.45 -4.28
N GLY A 344 -9.67 -0.90 -3.06
CA GLY A 344 -9.82 -0.06 -1.87
C GLY A 344 -8.85 1.11 -1.86
N LEU A 345 -7.58 0.84 -2.13
CA LEU A 345 -6.47 1.78 -1.96
C LEU A 345 -6.53 2.97 -2.91
N PHE A 346 -6.76 2.73 -4.19
CA PHE A 346 -6.79 3.77 -5.23
C PHE A 346 -8.22 4.07 -5.74
N GLY A 347 -9.17 3.13 -5.57
CA GLY A 347 -10.54 3.34 -6.01
C GLY A 347 -11.34 4.21 -5.06
N PHE A 348 -11.18 4.03 -3.74
CA PHE A 348 -11.91 4.84 -2.76
C PHE A 348 -11.60 6.35 -2.86
N PRO A 349 -10.37 6.81 -3.14
CA PRO A 349 -10.09 8.22 -3.34
C PRO A 349 -10.92 8.89 -4.44
N LEU A 350 -11.37 8.13 -5.45
CA LEU A 350 -12.28 8.66 -6.48
C LEU A 350 -13.60 9.16 -5.86
N LEU A 351 -14.17 8.40 -4.93
CA LEU A 351 -15.37 8.79 -4.21
C LEU A 351 -15.07 9.86 -3.16
N ALA A 352 -14.00 9.66 -2.39
CA ALA A 352 -13.59 10.57 -1.32
C ALA A 352 -13.25 11.96 -1.84
N GLY A 353 -12.52 12.10 -2.96
CA GLY A 353 -12.19 13.38 -3.56
C GLY A 353 -13.43 14.12 -4.04
N ALA A 354 -14.38 13.43 -4.70
CA ALA A 354 -15.64 14.04 -5.10
C ALA A 354 -16.48 14.51 -3.90
N MET A 355 -16.46 13.75 -2.79
CA MET A 355 -17.17 14.12 -1.57
C MET A 355 -16.50 15.30 -0.85
N LEU A 356 -15.17 15.33 -0.80
CA LEU A 356 -14.41 16.43 -0.20
C LEU A 356 -14.75 17.75 -0.88
N THR A 357 -14.72 17.79 -2.20
CA THR A 357 -15.03 18.99 -2.98
C THR A 357 -16.49 19.45 -2.77
N GLN A 358 -17.46 18.52 -2.64
CA GLN A 358 -18.89 18.87 -2.57
C GLN A 358 -19.38 19.12 -1.14
N TRP A 359 -18.89 18.36 -0.16
CA TRP A 359 -19.45 18.31 1.19
C TRP A 359 -18.42 18.47 2.31
N GLY A 360 -17.13 18.68 1.95
CA GLY A 360 -16.05 18.83 2.91
C GLY A 360 -15.56 17.50 3.52
N SER A 361 -14.68 17.62 4.50
CA SER A 361 -13.96 16.47 5.09
C SER A 361 -14.82 15.55 5.97
N LEU A 362 -15.82 16.10 6.68
CA LEU A 362 -16.59 15.37 7.68
C LEU A 362 -17.34 14.14 7.11
N PRO A 363 -18.09 14.23 5.99
CA PRO A 363 -18.77 13.05 5.41
C PRO A 363 -17.79 11.94 5.00
N VAL A 364 -16.63 12.29 4.45
CA VAL A 364 -15.60 11.32 4.06
C VAL A 364 -15.09 10.56 5.29
N LEU A 365 -14.80 11.30 6.38
CA LEU A 365 -14.31 10.70 7.63
C LEU A 365 -15.39 9.82 8.30
N ILE A 366 -16.67 10.21 8.23
CA ILE A 366 -17.79 9.38 8.74
C ILE A 366 -17.88 8.07 7.97
N ILE A 367 -17.82 8.10 6.63
CA ILE A 367 -17.85 6.89 5.81
C ILE A 367 -16.62 6.02 6.11
N THR A 368 -15.45 6.64 6.23
CA THR A 368 -14.21 5.93 6.59
C THR A 368 -14.34 5.23 7.94
N ALA A 369 -14.86 5.91 8.98
CA ALA A 369 -15.13 5.31 10.28
C ALA A 369 -16.17 4.17 10.20
N THR A 370 -17.23 4.36 9.41
CA THR A 370 -18.29 3.34 9.20
C THR A 370 -17.72 2.09 8.56
N MET A 371 -16.89 2.22 7.51
CA MET A 371 -16.21 1.09 6.87
C MET A 371 -15.30 0.33 7.86
N ALA A 372 -14.55 1.05 8.71
CA ALA A 372 -13.72 0.44 9.74
C ALA A 372 -14.55 -0.34 10.77
N ILE A 373 -15.71 0.17 11.20
CA ILE A 373 -16.64 -0.52 12.12
C ILE A 373 -17.25 -1.75 11.45
N ILE A 374 -17.63 -1.67 10.17
CA ILE A 374 -18.14 -2.81 9.42
C ILE A 374 -17.08 -3.91 9.35
N GLU A 375 -15.86 -3.57 8.99
CA GLU A 375 -14.73 -4.52 8.92
C GLU A 375 -14.50 -5.20 10.28
N ALA A 376 -14.42 -4.42 11.37
CA ALA A 376 -14.26 -4.93 12.72
C ALA A 376 -15.39 -5.89 13.13
N THR A 377 -16.63 -5.54 12.78
CA THR A 377 -17.81 -6.35 13.10
C THR A 377 -17.83 -7.66 12.32
N LEU A 378 -17.45 -7.65 11.04
CA LEU A 378 -17.29 -8.86 10.22
C LEU A 378 -16.25 -9.81 10.83
N ALA A 379 -15.11 -9.29 11.24
CA ALA A 379 -14.07 -10.08 11.92
C ALA A 379 -14.58 -10.66 13.25
N LEU A 380 -15.29 -9.85 14.06
CA LEU A 380 -15.83 -10.28 15.34
C LEU A 380 -16.84 -11.43 15.18
N ARG A 381 -17.77 -11.29 14.23
CA ARG A 381 -18.77 -12.33 13.94
C ARG A 381 -18.09 -13.66 13.55
N ARG A 382 -17.12 -13.61 12.66
CA ARG A 382 -16.37 -14.79 12.22
C ARG A 382 -15.55 -15.41 13.36
N GLY A 383 -14.91 -14.59 14.18
CA GLY A 383 -14.14 -15.04 15.33
C GLY A 383 -15.00 -15.77 16.37
N ARG A 384 -16.22 -15.28 16.65
CA ARG A 384 -17.18 -15.94 17.54
C ARG A 384 -17.68 -17.27 16.98
N GLN A 385 -18.02 -17.34 15.70
CA GLN A 385 -18.44 -18.58 15.06
C GLN A 385 -17.38 -19.70 15.16
N ARG A 386 -16.10 -19.38 14.97
CA ARG A 386 -15.02 -20.35 15.11
C ARG A 386 -14.78 -20.79 16.56
N HIS A 387 -15.07 -19.95 17.53
CA HIS A 387 -14.90 -20.28 18.95
C HIS A 387 -15.97 -21.27 19.44
N HIS A 388 -17.15 -21.32 18.83
CA HIS A 388 -18.21 -22.26 19.16
C HIS A 388 -18.08 -23.62 18.45
N MET A 389 -17.13 -23.75 17.49
CA MET A 389 -16.89 -25.00 16.75
C MET A 389 -15.66 -25.81 17.28
N ILE A 390 -14.93 -25.25 18.23
CA ILE A 390 -13.83 -25.89 18.97
C ILE A 390 -14.30 -26.26 20.37
#